data_73d99255f17fd6cfcc3e488031758aa2
#
_entry.id   73d99255f17fd6cfcc3e488031758aa2
#
_cell.length_a   1.000
_cell.length_b   1.000
_cell.length_c   1.000
_cell.angle_alpha   90.00
_cell.angle_beta   90.00
_cell.angle_gamma   90.00
#
_symmetry.space_group_name_H-M   'P 1'
#
loop_
_entity.id
_entity.type
_entity.pdbx_description
1 polymer ?
#
loop_
_entity_poly.entity_id
_entity_poly.type
_entity_poly.pdbx_seq_one_letter_code
_entity_poly.pdbx_strand_id
1 'polypeptide(L)'
;MGAISFDWQRMKNIQQIHRILYTIGLGPIVGKIILLLTTTGRKSGKLWVTPLQYEEIDGAYYLGAARGLQADWVRNIQANPKVDVQVKAWHFQGIAEVVTNPGQIADFLEVRLKRHPRMIGLMMERVHHLSKRPTRAQLEELAKTEALVIIRPEAMR
;
A
#
# COMPACT_ATOMS: atom_id res chain seq x y z
N MET A 1 -3.97 -26.13 -0.50
CA MET A 1 -3.52 -24.88 0.11
C MET A 1 -2.45 -25.21 1.12
N GLY A 2 -1.24 -24.83 0.84
CA GLY A 2 -0.15 -25.05 1.77
C GLY A 2 -0.31 -24.23 3.03
N ALA A 3 -0.08 -24.83 4.19
CA ALA A 3 0.21 -24.07 5.40
C ALA A 3 1.33 -23.08 5.07
N ILE A 4 1.21 -21.85 5.56
CA ILE A 4 2.29 -20.88 5.44
C ILE A 4 3.46 -21.48 6.20
N SER A 5 4.45 -21.97 5.45
CA SER A 5 5.71 -22.30 6.06
C SER A 5 6.29 -21.00 6.62
N PHE A 6 6.63 -21.01 7.89
CA PHE A 6 7.29 -19.91 8.53
C PHE A 6 8.66 -19.72 7.86
N ASP A 7 8.74 -18.76 6.95
CA ASP A 7 9.94 -18.53 6.17
C ASP A 7 10.87 -17.56 6.90
N TRP A 8 11.96 -18.08 7.42
CA TRP A 8 13.00 -17.30 8.08
C TRP A 8 13.59 -16.19 7.20
N GLN A 9 13.66 -16.42 5.91
CA GLN A 9 14.13 -15.42 4.94
C GLN A 9 13.20 -14.22 4.92
N ARG A 10 11.92 -14.48 4.97
CA ARG A 10 10.87 -13.47 5.03
C ARG A 10 10.96 -12.64 6.31
N MET A 11 11.20 -13.30 7.45
CA MET A 11 11.39 -12.60 8.73
C MET A 11 12.61 -11.68 8.71
N LYS A 12 13.70 -12.12 8.13
CA LYS A 12 14.90 -11.30 7.98
C LYS A 12 14.62 -10.05 7.15
N ASN A 13 13.91 -10.19 6.04
CA ASN A 13 13.55 -9.07 5.18
C ASN A 13 12.64 -8.08 5.89
N ILE A 14 11.66 -8.57 6.63
CA ILE A 14 10.75 -7.73 7.43
C ILE A 14 11.55 -6.96 8.51
N GLN A 15 12.43 -7.64 9.23
CA GLN A 15 13.28 -7.01 10.24
C GLN A 15 14.20 -5.95 9.64
N GLN A 16 14.79 -6.21 8.46
CA GLN A 16 15.62 -5.24 7.75
C GLN A 16 14.83 -4.00 7.34
N ILE A 17 13.63 -4.17 6.84
CA ILE A 17 12.78 -3.06 6.44
C ILE A 17 12.39 -2.23 7.66
N HIS A 18 11.98 -2.85 8.75
CA HIS A 18 11.71 -2.16 10.00
C HIS A 18 12.92 -1.38 10.48
N ARG A 19 14.09 -1.99 10.45
CA ARG A 19 15.34 -1.34 10.83
C ARG A 19 15.65 -0.12 9.98
N ILE A 20 15.46 -0.21 8.67
CA ILE A 20 15.65 0.91 7.74
C ILE A 20 14.68 2.05 8.08
N LEU A 21 13.41 1.74 8.28
CA LEU A 21 12.39 2.74 8.61
C LEU A 21 12.68 3.43 9.95
N TYR A 22 13.15 2.68 10.95
CA TYR A 22 13.57 3.27 12.22
C TYR A 22 14.79 4.18 12.04
N THR A 23 15.74 3.77 11.21
CA THR A 23 16.97 4.55 10.95
C THR A 23 16.67 5.90 10.31
N ILE A 24 15.65 5.99 9.45
CA ILE A 24 15.25 7.25 8.81
C ILE A 24 14.29 8.09 9.66
N GLY A 25 14.05 7.71 10.92
CA GLY A 25 13.26 8.50 11.86
C GLY A 25 11.75 8.30 11.77
N LEU A 26 11.27 7.29 11.04
CA LEU A 26 9.84 6.99 10.91
C LEU A 26 9.34 5.97 11.95
N GLY A 27 10.22 5.48 12.83
CA GLY A 27 9.90 4.43 13.79
C GLY A 27 8.61 4.64 14.58
N PRO A 28 8.38 5.81 15.24
CA PRO A 28 7.19 6.01 16.07
C PRO A 28 5.86 5.97 15.33
N ILE A 29 5.86 6.21 14.01
CA ILE A 29 4.65 6.29 13.19
C ILE A 29 4.50 5.13 12.21
N VAL A 30 5.53 4.28 12.06
CA VAL A 30 5.54 3.18 11.09
C VAL A 30 4.31 2.29 11.22
N GLY A 31 3.97 1.85 12.44
CA GLY A 31 2.84 0.97 12.66
C GLY A 31 1.47 1.61 12.45
N LYS A 32 1.40 2.95 12.37
CA LYS A 32 0.14 3.68 12.20
C LYS A 32 -0.18 3.99 10.74
N ILE A 33 0.85 4.17 9.91
CA ILE A 33 0.69 4.65 8.53
C ILE A 33 1.30 3.75 7.47
N ILE A 34 2.16 2.81 7.87
CA ILE A 34 2.86 1.92 6.94
C ILE A 34 2.57 0.47 7.30
N LEU A 35 2.21 -0.30 6.28
CA LEU A 35 2.14 -1.75 6.37
C LEU A 35 3.26 -2.38 5.52
N LEU A 36 3.53 -3.64 5.77
CA LEU A 36 4.42 -4.43 4.94
C LEU A 36 3.59 -5.39 4.09
N LEU A 37 3.65 -5.18 2.79
CA LEU A 37 2.96 -6.00 1.81
C LEU A 37 3.92 -7.02 1.22
N THR A 38 3.58 -8.30 1.30
CA THR A 38 4.33 -9.35 0.64
C THR A 38 3.56 -9.85 -0.56
N THR A 39 4.18 -9.73 -1.74
CA THR A 39 3.66 -10.21 -3.01
C THR A 39 4.53 -11.35 -3.55
N THR A 40 3.95 -12.19 -4.41
CA THR A 40 4.69 -13.22 -5.12
C THR A 40 5.19 -12.66 -6.45
N GLY A 41 6.49 -12.74 -6.68
CA GLY A 41 7.10 -12.28 -7.93
C GLY A 41 6.53 -13.02 -9.13
N ARG A 42 6.01 -12.28 -10.10
CA ARG A 42 5.36 -12.83 -11.29
C ARG A 42 6.29 -13.60 -12.22
N LYS A 43 7.60 -13.31 -12.14
CA LYS A 43 8.62 -13.97 -12.96
C LYS A 43 9.33 -15.10 -12.23
N SER A 44 9.71 -14.88 -10.98
CA SER A 44 10.56 -15.79 -10.21
C SER A 44 9.81 -16.65 -9.20
N GLY A 45 8.59 -16.28 -8.83
CA GLY A 45 7.86 -16.88 -7.71
C GLY A 45 8.42 -16.52 -6.34
N LYS A 46 9.46 -15.68 -6.28
CA LYS A 46 10.03 -15.23 -5.01
C LYS A 46 9.11 -14.23 -4.30
N LEU A 47 9.17 -14.22 -2.98
CA LEU A 47 8.41 -13.29 -2.17
C LEU A 47 9.13 -11.95 -2.09
N TRP A 48 8.37 -10.87 -2.31
CA TRP A 48 8.86 -9.50 -2.24
C TRP A 48 8.07 -8.73 -1.19
N VAL A 49 8.79 -8.07 -0.29
CA VAL A 49 8.20 -7.26 0.77
C VAL A 49 8.35 -5.79 0.42
N THR A 50 7.25 -5.07 0.42
CA THR A 50 7.21 -3.63 0.10
C THR A 50 6.54 -2.87 1.24
N PRO A 51 7.20 -1.86 1.84
CA PRO A 51 6.57 -0.98 2.81
C PRO A 51 5.71 0.04 2.07
N LEU A 52 4.46 0.18 2.47
CA LEU A 52 3.49 1.04 1.81
C LEU A 52 2.62 1.77 2.83
N GLN A 53 2.32 3.03 2.54
CA GLN A 53 1.31 3.77 3.28
C GLN A 53 -0.07 3.18 2.98
N TYR A 54 -0.95 3.20 3.97
CA TYR A 54 -2.28 2.62 3.83
C TYR A 54 -3.34 3.46 4.54
N GLU A 55 -4.59 3.25 4.12
CA GLU A 55 -5.78 3.66 4.87
C GLU A 55 -6.63 2.42 5.13
N GLU A 56 -7.12 2.28 6.36
CA GLU A 56 -8.10 1.26 6.69
C GLU A 56 -9.49 1.86 6.58
N ILE A 57 -10.34 1.24 5.76
CA ILE A 57 -11.71 1.67 5.52
C ILE A 57 -12.59 0.43 5.55
N ASP A 58 -13.54 0.39 6.49
CA ASP A 58 -14.51 -0.70 6.63
C ASP A 58 -13.87 -2.10 6.64
N GLY A 59 -12.72 -2.24 7.32
CA GLY A 59 -12.03 -3.51 7.45
C GLY A 59 -11.17 -3.90 6.26
N ALA A 60 -11.11 -3.11 5.21
CA ALA A 60 -10.22 -3.29 4.07
C ALA A 60 -9.05 -2.31 4.12
N TYR A 61 -7.95 -2.67 3.48
CA TYR A 61 -6.73 -1.87 3.44
C TYR A 61 -6.54 -1.30 2.04
N TYR A 62 -6.47 0.03 1.96
CA TYR A 62 -6.38 0.77 0.72
C TYR A 62 -4.97 1.31 0.54
N LEU A 63 -4.34 1.00 -0.59
CA LEU A 63 -2.97 1.38 -0.92
C LEU A 63 -2.95 2.17 -2.22
N GLY A 64 -2.34 3.35 -2.20
CA GLY A 64 -2.11 4.13 -3.43
C GLY A 64 -0.82 3.71 -4.10
N ALA A 65 -0.85 3.53 -5.41
CA ALA A 65 0.32 3.27 -6.23
C ALA A 65 0.58 4.48 -7.13
N ALA A 66 1.53 5.32 -6.75
CA ALA A 66 1.88 6.54 -7.49
C ALA A 66 2.41 6.24 -8.90
N ARG A 67 3.08 5.10 -9.08
CA ARG A 67 3.54 4.63 -10.39
C ARG A 67 2.49 3.83 -11.14
N GLY A 68 1.29 3.70 -10.59
CA GLY A 68 0.18 2.99 -11.20
C GLY A 68 0.52 1.56 -11.56
N LEU A 69 0.15 1.15 -12.76
CA LEU A 69 0.44 -0.20 -13.26
C LEU A 69 1.92 -0.44 -13.59
N GLN A 70 2.77 0.57 -13.46
CA GLN A 70 4.22 0.43 -13.65
C GLN A 70 4.93 -0.13 -12.42
N ALA A 71 4.31 -0.04 -11.24
CA ALA A 71 4.90 -0.54 -10.00
C ALA A 71 4.99 -2.07 -10.01
N ASP A 72 6.14 -2.60 -9.66
CA ASP A 72 6.36 -4.06 -9.66
C ASP A 72 5.42 -4.80 -8.73
N TRP A 73 5.18 -4.24 -7.54
CA TRP A 73 4.27 -4.87 -6.58
C TRP A 73 2.83 -4.92 -7.10
N VAL A 74 2.39 -3.92 -7.87
CA VAL A 74 1.08 -3.93 -8.51
C VAL A 74 1.01 -5.00 -9.59
N ARG A 75 2.05 -5.11 -10.41
CA ARG A 75 2.14 -6.15 -11.45
C ARG A 75 2.15 -7.54 -10.86
N ASN A 76 2.85 -7.74 -9.75
CA ASN A 76 2.85 -9.00 -9.04
C ASN A 76 1.44 -9.38 -8.56
N ILE A 77 0.69 -8.41 -8.04
CA ILE A 77 -0.71 -8.61 -7.60
C ILE A 77 -1.60 -8.97 -8.79
N GLN A 78 -1.43 -8.33 -9.93
CA GLN A 78 -2.21 -8.66 -11.12
C GLN A 78 -1.99 -10.11 -11.58
N ALA A 79 -0.77 -10.61 -11.41
CA ALA A 79 -0.44 -12.01 -11.72
C ALA A 79 -0.89 -12.98 -10.63
N ASN A 80 -0.81 -12.58 -9.36
CA ASN A 80 -1.24 -13.39 -8.23
C ASN A 80 -1.84 -12.46 -7.15
N PRO A 81 -3.16 -12.43 -7.00
CA PRO A 81 -3.83 -11.52 -6.07
C PRO A 81 -3.71 -11.89 -4.61
N LYS A 82 -3.19 -13.08 -4.29
CA LYS A 82 -2.96 -13.47 -2.90
C LYS A 82 -1.75 -12.74 -2.35
N VAL A 83 -1.94 -12.09 -1.21
CA VAL A 83 -0.90 -11.30 -0.55
C VAL A 83 -0.86 -11.60 0.95
N ASP A 84 0.28 -11.28 1.54
CA ASP A 84 0.42 -11.25 2.98
C ASP A 84 0.60 -9.81 3.44
N VAL A 85 -0.01 -9.48 4.55
CA VAL A 85 0.05 -8.14 5.13
C VAL A 85 0.50 -8.23 6.57
N GLN A 86 1.47 -7.39 6.92
CA GLN A 86 1.81 -7.12 8.30
C GLN A 86 1.54 -5.65 8.59
N VAL A 87 0.65 -5.39 9.53
CA VAL A 87 0.26 -4.05 9.93
C VAL A 87 0.11 -4.03 11.46
N LYS A 88 0.80 -3.09 12.12
CA LYS A 88 0.86 -3.04 13.58
C LYS A 88 1.30 -4.41 14.12
N ALA A 89 0.51 -5.00 15.03
CA ALA A 89 0.75 -6.33 15.57
C ALA A 89 0.06 -7.46 14.79
N TRP A 90 -0.64 -7.12 13.71
CA TRP A 90 -1.43 -8.07 12.92
C TRP A 90 -0.66 -8.59 11.72
N HIS A 91 -0.82 -9.88 11.48
CA HIS A 91 -0.32 -10.54 10.28
C HIS A 91 -1.44 -11.39 9.71
N PHE A 92 -1.81 -11.14 8.45
CA PHE A 92 -2.91 -11.86 7.81
C PHE A 92 -2.66 -12.05 6.32
N GLN A 93 -3.36 -13.01 5.75
CA GLN A 93 -3.47 -13.17 4.30
C GLN A 93 -4.68 -12.44 3.78
N GLY A 94 -4.57 -11.89 2.58
CA GLY A 94 -5.65 -11.19 1.94
C GLY A 94 -5.68 -11.38 0.44
N ILE A 95 -6.76 -10.93 -0.16
CA ILE A 95 -6.93 -10.86 -1.61
C ILE A 95 -6.86 -9.41 -2.01
N ALA A 96 -5.99 -9.10 -2.95
CA ALA A 96 -5.77 -7.75 -3.45
C ALA A 96 -6.48 -7.53 -4.79
N GLU A 97 -7.17 -6.41 -4.90
CA GLU A 97 -7.85 -5.97 -6.12
C GLU A 97 -7.17 -4.69 -6.61
N VAL A 98 -6.81 -4.65 -7.89
CA VAL A 98 -6.26 -3.45 -8.52
C VAL A 98 -7.37 -2.65 -9.17
N VAL A 99 -7.51 -1.40 -8.77
CA VAL A 99 -8.53 -0.46 -9.26
C VAL A 99 -7.83 0.66 -10.02
N THR A 100 -8.27 0.91 -11.24
CA THR A 100 -7.73 1.97 -12.11
C THR A 100 -8.75 3.05 -12.45
N ASN A 101 -9.96 2.98 -11.90
CA ASN A 101 -10.99 3.98 -12.13
C ASN A 101 -10.58 5.32 -11.48
N PRO A 102 -10.41 6.41 -12.25
CA PRO A 102 -9.95 7.69 -11.72
C PRO A 102 -10.87 8.28 -10.63
N GLY A 103 -12.18 8.09 -10.76
CA GLY A 103 -13.14 8.56 -9.77
C GLY A 103 -12.93 7.90 -8.40
N GLN A 104 -12.76 6.57 -8.39
CA GLN A 104 -12.50 5.83 -7.15
C GLN A 104 -11.15 6.20 -6.54
N ILE A 105 -10.14 6.39 -7.37
CA ILE A 105 -8.80 6.81 -6.90
C ILE A 105 -8.87 8.22 -6.32
N ALA A 106 -9.57 9.14 -6.98
CA ALA A 106 -9.78 10.49 -6.47
C ALA A 106 -10.55 10.51 -5.14
N ASP A 107 -11.56 9.66 -4.98
CA ASP A 107 -12.27 9.48 -3.71
C ASP A 107 -11.30 9.06 -2.60
N PHE A 108 -10.43 8.12 -2.89
CA PHE A 108 -9.41 7.67 -1.95
C PHE A 108 -8.43 8.80 -1.57
N LEU A 109 -7.98 9.58 -2.55
CA LEU A 109 -7.11 10.73 -2.29
C LEU A 109 -7.80 11.79 -1.40
N GLU A 110 -9.09 12.02 -1.61
CA GLU A 110 -9.88 12.91 -0.75
C GLU A 110 -9.95 12.39 0.69
N VAL A 111 -10.17 11.09 0.87
CA VAL A 111 -10.16 10.47 2.21
C VAL A 111 -8.81 10.68 2.88
N ARG A 112 -7.71 10.49 2.17
CA ARG A 112 -6.38 10.70 2.72
C ARG A 112 -6.14 12.15 3.12
N LEU A 113 -6.53 13.09 2.26
CA LEU A 113 -6.42 14.52 2.56
C LEU A 113 -7.26 14.93 3.78
N LYS A 114 -8.45 14.36 3.91
CA LYS A 114 -9.33 14.63 5.05
C LYS A 114 -8.75 14.06 6.36
N ARG A 115 -8.19 12.86 6.32
CA ARG A 115 -7.63 12.20 7.50
C ARG A 115 -6.27 12.75 7.92
N HIS A 116 -5.43 13.11 6.93
CA HIS A 116 -4.04 13.54 7.13
C HIS A 116 -3.73 14.80 6.32
N PRO A 117 -4.39 15.92 6.62
CA PRO A 117 -4.31 17.11 5.76
C PRO A 117 -2.89 17.68 5.65
N ARG A 118 -2.12 17.64 6.72
CA ARG A 118 -0.75 18.16 6.71
C ARG A 118 0.21 17.26 5.93
N MET A 119 0.19 15.96 6.24
CA MET A 119 1.09 14.99 5.62
C MET A 119 0.79 14.84 4.13
N ILE A 120 -0.47 14.61 3.78
CA ILE A 120 -0.86 14.41 2.38
C ILE A 120 -0.82 15.72 1.61
N GLY A 121 -1.18 16.85 2.23
CA GLY A 121 -1.05 18.17 1.61
C GLY A 121 0.40 18.46 1.24
N LEU A 122 1.36 18.16 2.12
CA LEU A 122 2.77 18.31 1.83
C LEU A 122 3.24 17.41 0.69
N MET A 123 2.74 16.17 0.65
CA MET A 123 3.01 15.24 -0.45
C MET A 123 2.46 15.75 -1.77
N MET A 124 1.24 16.30 -1.78
CA MET A 124 0.66 16.92 -2.98
C MET A 124 1.52 18.04 -3.51
N GLU A 125 2.05 18.87 -2.64
CA GLU A 125 2.92 19.98 -3.03
C GLU A 125 4.29 19.51 -3.52
N ARG A 126 4.96 18.67 -2.76
CA ARG A 126 6.35 18.30 -3.03
C ARG A 126 6.53 17.22 -4.09
N VAL A 127 5.63 16.25 -4.11
CA VAL A 127 5.74 15.10 -5.02
C VAL A 127 4.96 15.36 -6.31
N HIS A 128 3.76 15.87 -6.19
CA HIS A 128 2.85 16.03 -7.34
C HIS A 128 2.79 17.45 -7.89
N HIS A 129 3.47 18.39 -7.24
CA HIS A 129 3.51 19.80 -7.64
C HIS A 129 2.12 20.44 -7.75
N LEU A 130 1.22 20.00 -6.88
CA LEU A 130 -0.11 20.56 -6.72
C LEU A 130 -0.18 21.45 -5.50
N SER A 131 -1.30 22.16 -5.30
CA SER A 131 -1.58 22.87 -4.06
C SER A 131 -1.69 21.85 -2.90
N LYS A 132 -1.47 22.30 -1.66
CA LYS A 132 -1.75 21.50 -0.46
C LYS A 132 -3.23 21.13 -0.32
N ARG A 133 -4.10 21.87 -1.01
CA ARG A 133 -5.54 21.64 -1.08
C ARG A 133 -5.97 21.55 -2.54
N PRO A 134 -5.63 20.46 -3.23
CA PRO A 134 -5.96 20.31 -4.64
C PRO A 134 -7.48 20.25 -4.84
N THR A 135 -7.94 20.71 -5.99
CA THR A 135 -9.34 20.60 -6.39
C THR A 135 -9.67 19.17 -6.79
N ARG A 136 -10.96 18.83 -6.81
CA ARG A 136 -11.41 17.51 -7.29
C ARG A 136 -10.89 17.24 -8.72
N ALA A 137 -10.95 18.22 -9.60
CA ALA A 137 -10.46 18.07 -10.98
C ALA A 137 -8.97 17.73 -11.03
N GLN A 138 -8.16 18.36 -10.17
CA GLN A 138 -6.73 18.06 -10.06
C GLN A 138 -6.50 16.64 -9.54
N LEU A 139 -7.28 16.18 -8.57
CA LEU A 139 -7.19 14.82 -8.05
C LEU A 139 -7.58 13.79 -9.10
N GLU A 140 -8.61 14.04 -9.89
CA GLU A 140 -9.02 13.15 -10.98
C GLU A 140 -7.98 13.07 -12.09
N GLU A 141 -7.32 14.19 -12.39
CA GLU A 141 -6.23 14.18 -13.37
C GLU A 141 -5.02 13.40 -12.87
N LEU A 142 -4.63 13.59 -11.62
CA LEU A 142 -3.57 12.81 -10.98
C LEU A 142 -3.91 11.32 -10.97
N ALA A 143 -5.17 11.00 -10.68
CA ALA A 143 -5.65 9.62 -10.59
C ALA A 143 -5.53 8.83 -11.90
N LYS A 144 -5.46 9.50 -13.04
CA LYS A 144 -5.30 8.85 -14.36
C LYS A 144 -3.97 8.10 -14.47
N THR A 145 -2.95 8.50 -13.73
CA THR A 145 -1.61 7.90 -13.75
C THR A 145 -1.33 7.01 -12.55
N GLU A 146 -2.28 6.90 -11.63
CA GLU A 146 -2.13 6.10 -10.42
C GLU A 146 -2.99 4.84 -10.47
N ALA A 147 -2.78 3.97 -9.52
CA ALA A 147 -3.64 2.83 -9.24
C ALA A 147 -3.97 2.78 -7.75
N LEU A 148 -5.10 2.19 -7.44
CA LEU A 148 -5.53 1.91 -6.08
C LEU A 148 -5.55 0.40 -5.90
N VAL A 149 -5.00 -0.09 -4.81
CA VAL A 149 -5.06 -1.50 -4.45
C VAL A 149 -5.87 -1.64 -3.17
N ILE A 150 -6.87 -2.50 -3.22
CA ILE A 150 -7.74 -2.77 -2.07
C ILE A 150 -7.47 -4.20 -1.62
N ILE A 151 -7.05 -4.36 -0.37
CA ILE A 151 -6.78 -5.67 0.21
C ILE A 151 -7.88 -6.00 1.21
N ARG A 152 -8.56 -7.12 0.96
CA ARG A 152 -9.56 -7.66 1.87
C ARG A 152 -8.97 -8.86 2.57
N PRO A 153 -8.90 -8.83 3.93
CA PRO A 153 -8.44 -9.99 4.68
C PRO A 153 -9.27 -11.23 4.35
N GLU A 154 -8.61 -12.37 4.18
CA GLU A 154 -9.32 -13.63 4.06
C GLU A 154 -10.03 -13.95 5.39
N ALA A 155 -11.27 -14.42 5.30
CA ALA A 155 -12.01 -14.83 6.48
C ALA A 155 -11.26 -15.95 7.19
N MET A 156 -11.01 -15.77 8.49
CA MET A 156 -10.49 -16.86 9.31
C MET A 156 -11.55 -17.95 9.42
N ARG A 157 -11.19 -19.15 9.01
CA ARG A 157 -12.04 -20.32 9.18
C ARG A 157 -11.70 -21.04 10.48
#